data_e623ef8f5cd45c8a29928a7803e079a4
#
_entry.id   e623ef8f5cd45c8a29928a7803e079a4
#
_cell.length_a   1.000
_cell.length_b   1.000
_cell.length_c   1.000
_cell.angle_alpha   90.00
_cell.angle_beta   90.00
_cell.angle_gamma   90.00
#
_symmetry.space_group_name_H-M   'P 1'
#
loop_
_entity.id
_entity.type
_entity.pdbx_description
1 polymer ?
#
loop_
_entity_poly.entity_id
_entity_poly.type
_entity_poly.pdbx_seq_one_letter_code
_entity_poly.pdbx_strand_id
1 'polypeptide(L)'
;KAKGKLDDFVITDEINACTIEIEVDVEGEKQDWYLLFKNETHNHPTEIEPFGGASTCVGGAIRDPLSGRAFVYQAMRVTGSADPRERIEDTLEGKLPQKKITKTAAKGYASYGNQIGLATSQIAEVYDPGYKAKRMEVGYVAGAVPKDWVRREAPLPGDRVIMVGGKTGRDGVGGASGSSKVQDETSINSLSAEVQKGDAVEERKIQRLFRKPEVTRLIKKCNDFGAGGVSVAIGEIADSLNINLDKLPTKYAGLNGTELAISES
;
A
#
# COMPACT_ATOMS: atom_id res chain seq x y z
N LYS A 1 -3.58 -14.30 -21.55
CA LYS A 1 -4.11 -13.91 -22.88
C LYS A 1 -3.71 -14.87 -24.00
N ALA A 2 -2.43 -15.26 -24.14
CA ALA A 2 -1.97 -16.14 -25.22
C ALA A 2 -2.67 -17.50 -25.32
N LYS A 3 -3.44 -17.93 -24.31
CA LYS A 3 -4.21 -19.18 -24.29
C LYS A 3 -5.73 -18.98 -24.27
N GLY A 4 -6.24 -17.76 -24.51
CA GLY A 4 -7.68 -17.45 -24.50
C GLY A 4 -8.39 -17.69 -23.16
N LYS A 5 -7.67 -17.57 -22.02
CA LYS A 5 -8.20 -17.87 -20.68
C LYS A 5 -8.33 -16.65 -19.77
N LEU A 6 -8.13 -15.45 -20.30
CA LEU A 6 -8.14 -14.19 -19.52
C LEU A 6 -8.90 -13.11 -20.30
N ASP A 7 -10.07 -13.46 -20.82
CA ASP A 7 -10.88 -12.51 -21.61
C ASP A 7 -11.50 -11.42 -20.73
N ASP A 8 -11.72 -11.72 -19.46
CA ASP A 8 -12.22 -10.83 -18.42
C ASP A 8 -11.13 -9.94 -17.79
N PHE A 9 -9.85 -10.16 -18.13
CA PHE A 9 -8.73 -9.39 -17.58
C PHE A 9 -8.60 -8.03 -18.25
N VAL A 10 -8.69 -6.98 -17.45
CA VAL A 10 -8.60 -5.58 -17.90
C VAL A 10 -7.14 -5.14 -17.98
N ILE A 11 -6.72 -4.72 -19.17
CA ILE A 11 -5.40 -4.12 -19.42
C ILE A 11 -5.58 -2.66 -19.77
N THR A 12 -4.98 -1.78 -18.97
CA THR A 12 -4.94 -0.35 -19.19
C THR A 12 -3.59 0.20 -18.73
N ASP A 13 -3.29 1.47 -19.01
CA ASP A 13 -2.09 2.15 -18.54
C ASP A 13 -2.12 2.45 -17.02
N GLU A 14 -3.25 2.22 -16.38
CA GLU A 14 -3.44 2.33 -14.94
C GLU A 14 -3.39 0.92 -14.32
N ILE A 15 -2.18 0.46 -13.95
CA ILE A 15 -1.90 -0.92 -13.52
C ILE A 15 -1.46 -0.95 -12.05
N ASN A 16 -2.31 -0.48 -11.15
CA ASN A 16 -1.98 -0.50 -9.71
C ASN A 16 -2.42 -1.82 -9.04
N ALA A 17 -3.46 -2.47 -9.57
CA ALA A 17 -3.96 -3.75 -9.08
C ALA A 17 -4.42 -4.63 -10.24
N CYS A 18 -4.37 -5.94 -10.04
CA CYS A 18 -4.99 -6.88 -10.98
C CYS A 18 -6.50 -6.61 -11.03
N THR A 19 -7.01 -6.31 -12.21
CA THR A 19 -8.42 -5.97 -12.42
C THR A 19 -9.08 -6.95 -13.37
N ILE A 20 -10.22 -7.52 -12.97
CA ILE A 20 -11.07 -8.35 -13.82
C ILE A 20 -12.49 -7.80 -13.88
N GLU A 21 -13.14 -8.01 -15.02
CA GLU A 21 -14.57 -7.70 -15.18
C GLU A 21 -15.41 -8.85 -14.61
N ILE A 22 -16.43 -8.50 -13.84
CA ILE A 22 -17.38 -9.45 -13.28
C ILE A 22 -18.81 -8.92 -13.42
N GLU A 23 -19.78 -9.82 -13.49
CA GLU A 23 -21.20 -9.50 -13.37
C GLU A 23 -21.61 -9.72 -11.91
N VAL A 24 -22.27 -8.75 -11.32
CA VAL A 24 -22.80 -8.82 -9.94
C VAL A 24 -24.31 -8.65 -9.98
N ASP A 25 -25.03 -9.51 -9.26
CA ASP A 25 -26.44 -9.34 -9.02
C ASP A 25 -26.62 -8.38 -7.82
N VAL A 26 -27.21 -7.23 -8.10
CA VAL A 26 -27.54 -6.22 -7.09
C VAL A 26 -29.05 -6.09 -7.01
N GLU A 27 -29.65 -6.66 -5.98
CA GLU A 27 -31.11 -6.63 -5.74
C GLU A 27 -31.94 -7.15 -6.92
N GLY A 28 -31.42 -8.15 -7.66
CA GLY A 28 -32.06 -8.75 -8.82
C GLY A 28 -31.73 -8.10 -10.16
N GLU A 29 -30.91 -7.03 -10.16
CA GLU A 29 -30.39 -6.40 -11.37
C GLU A 29 -28.92 -6.77 -11.61
N LYS A 30 -28.61 -7.22 -12.82
CA LYS A 30 -27.24 -7.55 -13.22
C LYS A 30 -26.47 -6.28 -13.56
N GLN A 31 -25.32 -6.11 -12.94
CA GLN A 31 -24.45 -4.95 -13.12
C GLN A 31 -23.04 -5.38 -13.45
N ASP A 32 -22.38 -4.63 -14.34
CA ASP A 32 -20.95 -4.82 -14.64
C ASP A 32 -20.09 -4.14 -13.57
N TRP A 33 -19.18 -4.91 -13.00
CA TRP A 33 -18.26 -4.44 -11.97
C TRP A 33 -16.82 -4.78 -12.32
N TYR A 34 -15.88 -4.05 -11.72
CA TYR A 34 -14.48 -4.44 -11.61
C TYR A 34 -14.23 -5.06 -10.24
N LEU A 35 -13.60 -6.23 -10.23
CA LEU A 35 -12.99 -6.82 -9.05
C LEU A 35 -11.47 -6.58 -9.14
N LEU A 36 -10.92 -5.96 -8.12
CA LEU A 36 -9.51 -5.63 -8.03
C LEU A 36 -8.86 -6.46 -6.93
N PHE A 37 -7.70 -7.01 -7.25
CA PHE A 37 -6.90 -7.81 -6.32
C PHE A 37 -5.46 -7.29 -6.30
N LYS A 38 -4.92 -7.10 -5.10
CA LYS A 38 -3.53 -6.70 -4.88
C LYS A 38 -2.91 -7.55 -3.79
N ASN A 39 -1.65 -7.90 -3.97
CA ASN A 39 -0.78 -8.38 -2.91
C ASN A 39 0.46 -7.50 -2.81
N GLU A 40 0.93 -7.29 -1.58
CA GLU A 40 2.10 -6.46 -1.26
C GLU A 40 3.00 -7.21 -0.30
N THR A 41 4.32 -7.11 -0.50
CA THR A 41 5.31 -7.64 0.43
C THR A 41 5.99 -6.51 1.18
N HIS A 42 6.17 -6.66 2.48
CA HIS A 42 6.81 -5.64 3.33
C HIS A 42 7.72 -6.28 4.37
N ASN A 43 8.70 -7.07 3.89
CA ASN A 43 9.51 -7.98 4.72
C ASN A 43 10.49 -7.24 5.62
N HIS A 44 11.40 -6.43 5.06
CA HIS A 44 12.45 -5.75 5.81
C HIS A 44 11.94 -4.76 6.85
N PRO A 45 11.02 -3.83 6.51
CA PRO A 45 10.50 -2.91 7.51
C PRO A 45 9.83 -3.63 8.68
N THR A 46 9.17 -4.78 8.43
CA THR A 46 8.55 -5.59 9.49
C THR A 46 9.58 -6.26 10.40
N GLU A 47 10.78 -6.54 9.92
CA GLU A 47 11.86 -7.08 10.76
C GLU A 47 12.40 -6.04 11.76
N ILE A 48 12.41 -4.76 11.39
CA ILE A 48 13.00 -3.67 12.19
C ILE A 48 11.96 -3.04 13.09
N GLU A 49 10.83 -2.65 12.52
CA GLU A 49 9.70 -2.03 13.17
C GLU A 49 8.43 -2.84 12.83
N PRO A 50 8.21 -3.97 13.55
CA PRO A 50 7.19 -4.93 13.15
C PRO A 50 5.76 -4.37 13.16
N PHE A 51 5.46 -3.39 14.03
CA PHE A 51 4.13 -2.80 14.07
C PHE A 51 3.85 -1.95 12.84
N GLY A 52 4.70 -0.98 12.55
CA GLY A 52 4.56 -0.08 11.42
C GLY A 52 4.76 -0.81 10.09
N GLY A 53 5.75 -1.72 10.03
CA GLY A 53 5.99 -2.51 8.82
C GLY A 53 4.79 -3.35 8.40
N ALA A 54 4.17 -4.07 9.31
CA ALA A 54 2.97 -4.86 9.01
C ALA A 54 1.73 -3.98 8.74
N SER A 55 1.60 -2.86 9.46
CA SER A 55 0.54 -1.88 9.21
C SER A 55 0.63 -1.32 7.80
N THR A 56 1.83 -0.88 7.40
CA THR A 56 2.06 -0.30 6.07
C THR A 56 1.92 -1.35 4.97
N CYS A 57 2.24 -2.61 5.24
CA CYS A 57 2.00 -3.71 4.30
C CYS A 57 0.54 -3.77 3.86
N VAL A 58 -0.40 -3.76 4.79
CA VAL A 58 -1.83 -3.76 4.43
C VAL A 58 -2.28 -2.41 3.89
N GLY A 59 -1.76 -1.29 4.42
CA GLY A 59 -2.08 0.04 3.92
C GLY A 59 -1.70 0.23 2.45
N GLY A 60 -0.48 -0.16 2.07
CA GLY A 60 -0.04 -0.15 0.67
C GLY A 60 -0.90 -1.05 -0.22
N ALA A 61 -1.19 -2.27 0.25
CA ALA A 61 -2.05 -3.17 -0.50
C ALA A 61 -3.46 -2.59 -0.74
N ILE A 62 -4.02 -1.82 0.21
CA ILE A 62 -5.33 -1.18 0.08
C ILE A 62 -5.28 0.00 -0.90
N ARG A 63 -4.22 0.82 -0.85
CA ARG A 63 -4.11 2.03 -1.67
C ARG A 63 -4.16 1.75 -3.17
N ASP A 64 -3.60 0.63 -3.62
CA ASP A 64 -3.58 0.30 -5.05
C ASP A 64 -4.98 0.06 -5.64
N PRO A 65 -5.83 -0.85 -5.12
CA PRO A 65 -7.20 -0.95 -5.58
C PRO A 65 -8.02 0.33 -5.33
N LEU A 66 -7.72 1.05 -4.24
CA LEU A 66 -8.35 2.34 -3.96
C LEU A 66 -8.03 3.38 -5.04
N SER A 67 -6.79 3.42 -5.55
CA SER A 67 -6.44 4.25 -6.71
C SER A 67 -7.23 3.84 -7.96
N GLY A 68 -7.57 2.56 -8.10
CA GLY A 68 -8.54 2.06 -9.07
C GLY A 68 -10.01 2.41 -8.77
N ARG A 69 -10.25 3.28 -7.78
CA ARG A 69 -11.57 3.72 -7.26
C ARG A 69 -12.37 2.59 -6.62
N ALA A 70 -11.77 1.43 -6.37
CA ALA A 70 -12.45 0.31 -5.74
C ALA A 70 -12.62 0.51 -4.23
N PHE A 71 -13.72 0.01 -3.69
CA PHE A 71 -13.88 -0.16 -2.26
C PHE A 71 -13.25 -1.49 -1.85
N VAL A 72 -12.20 -1.42 -1.05
CA VAL A 72 -11.55 -2.60 -0.49
C VAL A 72 -12.38 -3.13 0.68
N TYR A 73 -12.88 -4.34 0.56
CA TYR A 73 -13.81 -4.92 1.54
C TYR A 73 -13.20 -6.07 2.34
N GLN A 74 -12.07 -6.62 1.90
CA GLN A 74 -11.41 -7.73 2.57
C GLN A 74 -9.90 -7.64 2.46
N ALA A 75 -9.20 -7.95 3.56
CA ALA A 75 -7.78 -8.21 3.60
C ALA A 75 -7.48 -9.61 4.11
N MET A 76 -6.39 -10.16 3.62
CA MET A 76 -5.81 -11.44 4.03
C MET A 76 -4.33 -11.23 4.33
N ARG A 77 -3.74 -12.11 5.14
CA ARG A 77 -2.34 -12.01 5.52
C ARG A 77 -1.67 -13.38 5.42
N VAL A 78 -0.50 -13.40 4.78
CA VAL A 78 0.36 -14.58 4.76
C VAL A 78 1.73 -14.20 5.29
N THR A 79 2.28 -14.98 6.22
CA THR A 79 3.60 -14.73 6.79
C THR A 79 4.46 -15.97 6.75
N GLY A 80 5.77 -15.76 6.56
CA GLY A 80 6.80 -16.73 6.85
C GLY A 80 7.65 -16.22 8.01
N SER A 81 7.77 -17.00 9.08
CA SER A 81 8.47 -16.65 10.32
C SER A 81 9.25 -17.84 10.83
N ALA A 82 10.34 -17.60 11.57
CA ALA A 82 10.91 -18.66 12.39
C ALA A 82 10.06 -18.92 13.64
N ASP A 83 10.40 -19.92 14.42
CA ASP A 83 9.60 -20.32 15.59
C ASP A 83 9.52 -19.17 16.62
N PRO A 84 8.32 -18.64 16.90
CA PRO A 84 8.15 -17.56 17.87
C PRO A 84 8.40 -18.00 19.33
N ARG A 85 8.58 -19.29 19.59
CA ARG A 85 8.94 -19.84 20.90
C ARG A 85 10.45 -19.93 21.11
N GLU A 86 11.23 -19.57 20.08
CA GLU A 86 12.68 -19.51 20.19
C GLU A 86 13.12 -18.67 21.39
N ARG A 87 14.18 -19.11 22.09
CA ARG A 87 14.71 -18.40 23.25
C ARG A 87 15.39 -17.10 22.80
N ILE A 88 15.40 -16.10 23.67
CA ILE A 88 15.97 -14.77 23.36
C ILE A 88 17.47 -14.88 23.05
N GLU A 89 18.18 -15.74 23.78
CA GLU A 89 19.62 -15.99 23.60
C GLU A 89 19.97 -16.62 22.24
N ASP A 90 19.01 -17.25 21.57
CA ASP A 90 19.19 -17.84 20.24
C ASP A 90 18.88 -16.84 19.10
N THR A 91 18.53 -15.59 19.45
CA THR A 91 18.29 -14.53 18.47
C THR A 91 19.57 -14.24 17.68
N LEU A 92 19.46 -14.12 16.36
CA LEU A 92 20.60 -13.71 15.53
C LEU A 92 21.05 -12.30 15.93
N GLU A 93 22.39 -12.11 15.89
CA GLU A 93 23.01 -10.80 16.17
C GLU A 93 22.41 -9.70 15.28
N GLY A 94 22.08 -8.55 15.86
CA GLY A 94 21.49 -7.42 15.17
C GLY A 94 20.02 -7.61 14.76
N LYS A 95 19.34 -8.65 15.22
CA LYS A 95 17.94 -8.94 14.92
C LYS A 95 17.03 -8.84 16.15
N LEU A 96 15.76 -8.59 15.93
CA LEU A 96 14.75 -8.68 16.98
C LEU A 96 14.38 -10.15 17.27
N PRO A 97 14.02 -10.50 18.52
CA PRO A 97 13.53 -11.84 18.85
C PRO A 97 12.29 -12.21 18.03
N GLN A 98 12.20 -13.44 17.54
CA GLN A 98 11.11 -13.93 16.69
C GLN A 98 9.74 -13.75 17.34
N LYS A 99 9.63 -13.96 18.63
CA LYS A 99 8.40 -13.71 19.42
C LYS A 99 7.95 -12.26 19.36
N LYS A 100 8.90 -11.31 19.44
CA LYS A 100 8.61 -9.87 19.37
C LYS A 100 8.10 -9.49 17.98
N ILE A 101 8.80 -9.94 16.95
CA ILE A 101 8.43 -9.65 15.55
C ILE A 101 7.02 -10.18 15.28
N THR A 102 6.77 -11.47 15.54
CA THR A 102 5.50 -12.13 15.22
C THR A 102 4.31 -11.49 15.93
N LYS A 103 4.42 -11.27 17.26
CA LYS A 103 3.33 -10.65 18.04
C LYS A 103 3.05 -9.21 17.62
N THR A 104 4.10 -8.44 17.37
CA THR A 104 3.98 -7.01 17.08
C THR A 104 3.50 -6.77 15.66
N ALA A 105 3.96 -7.57 14.69
CA ALA A 105 3.47 -7.53 13.33
C ALA A 105 1.97 -7.87 13.23
N ALA A 106 1.54 -8.91 13.94
CA ALA A 106 0.11 -9.26 14.01
C ALA A 106 -0.75 -8.12 14.57
N LYS A 107 -0.26 -7.43 15.62
CA LYS A 107 -0.94 -6.27 16.21
C LYS A 107 -1.00 -5.09 15.22
N GLY A 108 0.09 -4.80 14.51
CA GLY A 108 0.17 -3.73 13.52
C GLY A 108 -0.83 -3.93 12.39
N TYR A 109 -0.85 -5.13 11.81
CA TYR A 109 -1.78 -5.49 10.75
C TYR A 109 -3.25 -5.37 11.19
N ALA A 110 -3.59 -5.96 12.35
CA ALA A 110 -4.94 -5.88 12.91
C ALA A 110 -5.34 -4.44 13.27
N SER A 111 -4.41 -3.64 13.81
CA SER A 111 -4.67 -2.23 14.15
C SER A 111 -5.05 -1.41 12.93
N TYR A 112 -4.33 -1.59 11.82
CA TYR A 112 -4.65 -0.88 10.57
C TYR A 112 -6.03 -1.28 10.05
N GLY A 113 -6.30 -2.57 9.95
CA GLY A 113 -7.60 -3.08 9.52
C GLY A 113 -8.76 -2.57 10.37
N ASN A 114 -8.59 -2.55 11.70
CA ASN A 114 -9.61 -2.03 12.61
C ASN A 114 -9.86 -0.52 12.42
N GLN A 115 -8.82 0.27 12.23
CA GLN A 115 -8.94 1.71 12.04
C GLN A 115 -9.62 2.07 10.70
N ILE A 116 -9.29 1.36 9.64
CA ILE A 116 -9.92 1.59 8.33
C ILE A 116 -11.31 0.96 8.24
N GLY A 117 -11.64 0.04 9.13
CA GLY A 117 -12.90 -0.70 9.12
C GLY A 117 -12.94 -1.81 8.09
N LEU A 118 -11.81 -2.48 7.89
CA LEU A 118 -11.62 -3.56 6.93
C LEU A 118 -11.51 -4.90 7.65
N ALA A 119 -12.26 -5.91 7.20
CA ALA A 119 -12.10 -7.27 7.69
C ALA A 119 -10.74 -7.85 7.28
N THR A 120 -9.94 -8.25 8.27
CA THR A 120 -8.66 -8.98 8.10
C THR A 120 -8.90 -10.43 8.48
N SER A 121 -9.70 -11.14 7.68
CA SER A 121 -10.39 -12.35 8.11
C SER A 121 -9.60 -13.63 7.92
N GLN A 122 -8.61 -13.65 7.04
CA GLN A 122 -7.82 -14.86 6.79
C GLN A 122 -6.34 -14.59 7.02
N ILE A 123 -5.77 -15.38 7.92
CA ILE A 123 -4.35 -15.33 8.27
C ILE A 123 -3.77 -16.73 8.13
N ALA A 124 -2.70 -16.84 7.35
CA ALA A 124 -1.88 -18.03 7.26
C ALA A 124 -0.44 -17.70 7.69
N GLU A 125 0.05 -18.37 8.71
CA GLU A 125 1.43 -18.21 9.18
C GLU A 125 2.18 -19.53 9.02
N VAL A 126 3.28 -19.49 8.29
CA VAL A 126 4.19 -20.61 8.06
C VAL A 126 5.42 -20.41 8.95
N TYR A 127 5.74 -21.42 9.74
CA TYR A 127 6.92 -21.40 10.61
C TYR A 127 7.98 -22.33 10.04
N ASP A 128 9.13 -21.77 9.66
CA ASP A 128 10.26 -22.52 9.12
C ASP A 128 11.58 -21.82 9.51
N PRO A 129 12.63 -22.57 9.90
CA PRO A 129 13.92 -21.98 10.26
C PRO A 129 14.54 -21.10 9.16
N GLY A 130 14.22 -21.34 7.90
CA GLY A 130 14.66 -20.52 6.76
C GLY A 130 14.23 -19.07 6.84
N TYR A 131 13.14 -18.76 7.57
CA TYR A 131 12.67 -17.39 7.79
C TYR A 131 13.32 -16.69 8.99
N LYS A 132 14.29 -17.32 9.67
CA LYS A 132 14.96 -16.70 10.81
C LYS A 132 15.76 -15.46 10.42
N ALA A 133 16.50 -15.55 9.32
CA ALA A 133 17.30 -14.44 8.82
C ALA A 133 16.43 -13.37 8.12
N LYS A 134 15.32 -13.78 7.52
CA LYS A 134 14.44 -12.90 6.77
C LYS A 134 12.98 -13.37 6.83
N ARG A 135 12.17 -12.57 7.53
CA ARG A 135 10.72 -12.74 7.57
C ARG A 135 10.09 -12.48 6.21
N MET A 136 9.04 -13.21 5.90
CA MET A 136 8.10 -12.86 4.83
C MET A 136 6.82 -12.27 5.43
N GLU A 137 6.47 -11.07 5.02
CA GLU A 137 5.20 -10.42 5.35
C GLU A 137 4.49 -10.09 4.06
N VAL A 138 3.32 -10.69 3.83
CA VAL A 138 2.53 -10.49 2.60
C VAL A 138 1.10 -10.12 2.98
N GLY A 139 0.65 -8.98 2.52
CA GLY A 139 -0.73 -8.55 2.58
C GLY A 139 -1.45 -8.78 1.26
N TYR A 140 -2.69 -9.25 1.34
CA TYR A 140 -3.58 -9.40 0.19
C TYR A 140 -4.85 -8.63 0.46
N VAL A 141 -5.40 -8.01 -0.56
CA VAL A 141 -6.69 -7.34 -0.48
C VAL A 141 -7.54 -7.60 -1.71
N ALA A 142 -8.84 -7.55 -1.52
CA ALA A 142 -9.82 -7.55 -2.58
C ALA A 142 -10.71 -6.31 -2.47
N GLY A 143 -10.95 -5.67 -3.59
CA GLY A 143 -11.83 -4.50 -3.71
C GLY A 143 -12.72 -4.61 -4.94
N ALA A 144 -13.83 -3.89 -4.95
CA ALA A 144 -14.76 -3.89 -6.07
C ALA A 144 -15.34 -2.48 -6.30
N VAL A 145 -15.73 -2.23 -7.54
CA VAL A 145 -16.35 -0.96 -7.95
C VAL A 145 -17.25 -1.18 -9.17
N PRO A 146 -18.42 -0.50 -9.26
CA PRO A 146 -19.20 -0.49 -10.50
C PRO A 146 -18.38 0.05 -11.66
N LYS A 147 -18.42 -0.61 -12.80
CA LYS A 147 -17.60 -0.28 -13.97
C LYS A 147 -17.85 1.14 -14.47
N ASP A 148 -19.09 1.61 -14.42
CA ASP A 148 -19.49 2.94 -14.86
C ASP A 148 -19.04 4.09 -13.93
N TRP A 149 -18.48 3.77 -12.75
CA TRP A 149 -17.88 4.76 -11.85
C TRP A 149 -16.42 5.08 -12.19
N VAL A 150 -15.79 4.26 -13.01
CA VAL A 150 -14.35 4.30 -13.27
C VAL A 150 -14.06 4.82 -14.67
N ARG A 151 -13.41 5.97 -14.74
CA ARG A 151 -12.75 6.45 -15.97
C ARG A 151 -11.30 5.96 -15.96
N ARG A 152 -10.79 5.63 -17.15
CA ARG A 152 -9.38 5.27 -17.37
C ARG A 152 -8.93 5.97 -18.63
N GLU A 153 -8.66 7.26 -18.50
CA GLU A 153 -8.35 8.16 -19.60
C GLU A 153 -6.98 8.80 -19.38
N ALA A 154 -6.22 8.98 -20.45
CA ALA A 154 -4.98 9.74 -20.39
C ALA A 154 -5.29 11.21 -20.00
N PRO A 155 -4.52 11.82 -19.09
CA PRO A 155 -4.62 13.22 -18.79
C PRO A 155 -4.27 14.08 -20.01
N LEU A 156 -4.92 15.21 -20.13
CA LEU A 156 -4.72 16.17 -21.21
C LEU A 156 -4.20 17.52 -20.67
N PRO A 157 -3.52 18.33 -21.48
CA PRO A 157 -3.15 19.69 -21.09
C PRO A 157 -4.36 20.48 -20.60
N GLY A 158 -4.24 21.07 -19.40
CA GLY A 158 -5.30 21.79 -18.72
C GLY A 158 -6.05 20.97 -17.66
N ASP A 159 -5.84 19.67 -17.60
CA ASP A 159 -6.33 18.86 -16.47
C ASP A 159 -5.64 19.26 -15.17
N ARG A 160 -6.34 19.09 -14.06
CA ARG A 160 -5.81 19.40 -12.74
C ARG A 160 -5.34 18.14 -12.04
N VAL A 161 -4.13 18.21 -11.51
CA VAL A 161 -3.61 17.19 -10.59
C VAL A 161 -4.00 17.60 -9.17
N ILE A 162 -4.66 16.71 -8.45
CA ILE A 162 -5.11 16.94 -7.08
C ILE A 162 -4.48 15.85 -6.21
N MET A 163 -3.78 16.27 -5.15
CA MET A 163 -3.30 15.37 -4.11
C MET A 163 -4.31 15.35 -2.96
N VAL A 164 -4.71 14.16 -2.54
CA VAL A 164 -5.64 13.93 -1.43
C VAL A 164 -4.98 13.01 -0.43
N GLY A 165 -4.90 13.42 0.83
CA GLY A 165 -4.29 12.62 1.89
C GLY A 165 -3.58 13.45 2.95
N GLY A 166 -2.57 12.85 3.58
CA GLY A 166 -1.75 13.48 4.60
C GLY A 166 -0.76 14.51 4.05
N LYS A 167 -0.04 15.15 4.98
CA LYS A 167 1.05 16.07 4.62
C LYS A 167 2.36 15.29 4.46
N THR A 168 3.24 15.78 3.61
CA THR A 168 4.56 15.18 3.35
C THR A 168 5.53 15.43 4.52
N GLY A 169 6.21 14.39 4.95
CA GLY A 169 7.31 14.42 5.91
C GLY A 169 8.47 13.58 5.40
N ARG A 170 9.46 13.28 6.25
CA ARG A 170 10.58 12.39 5.88
C ARG A 170 10.24 10.89 5.95
N ASP A 171 8.99 10.55 6.26
CA ASP A 171 8.56 9.16 6.30
C ASP A 171 8.73 8.54 4.91
N GLY A 172 9.31 7.34 4.85
CA GLY A 172 9.51 6.60 3.61
C GLY A 172 10.65 7.09 2.70
N VAL A 173 11.41 8.13 3.10
CA VAL A 173 12.59 8.57 2.32
C VAL A 173 13.59 7.44 2.19
N GLY A 174 13.87 7.02 0.96
CA GLY A 174 14.74 5.87 0.70
C GLY A 174 14.14 4.51 1.03
N GLY A 175 12.86 4.43 1.42
CA GLY A 175 12.19 3.20 1.85
C GLY A 175 12.26 2.08 0.81
N ALA A 176 12.08 2.40 -0.46
CA ALA A 176 12.18 1.42 -1.54
C ALA A 176 13.61 0.84 -1.69
N SER A 177 14.65 1.66 -1.58
CA SER A 177 16.05 1.21 -1.62
C SER A 177 16.50 0.61 -0.30
N GLY A 178 16.03 1.14 0.84
CA GLY A 178 16.31 0.63 2.18
C GLY A 178 15.73 -0.76 2.39
N SER A 179 14.55 -1.04 1.84
CA SER A 179 13.89 -2.35 1.95
C SER A 179 14.67 -3.50 1.28
N SER A 180 15.63 -3.17 0.40
CA SER A 180 16.50 -4.15 -0.26
C SER A 180 17.83 -4.40 0.47
N LYS A 181 18.14 -3.66 1.54
CA LYS A 181 19.38 -3.81 2.32
C LYS A 181 19.19 -4.78 3.49
N VAL A 182 20.29 -5.39 3.91
CA VAL A 182 20.31 -6.14 5.18
C VAL A 182 20.17 -5.12 6.32
N GLN A 183 19.26 -5.38 7.22
CA GLN A 183 18.93 -4.49 8.33
C GLN A 183 19.54 -5.05 9.63
N ASP A 184 20.16 -4.18 10.42
CA ASP A 184 20.78 -4.48 11.71
C ASP A 184 20.43 -3.41 12.77
N GLU A 185 21.02 -3.53 13.96
CA GLU A 185 20.75 -2.58 15.06
C GLU A 185 21.11 -1.13 14.71
N THR A 186 22.10 -0.90 13.83
CA THR A 186 22.45 0.45 13.38
C THR A 186 21.37 1.04 12.49
N SER A 187 20.63 0.17 11.80
CA SER A 187 19.51 0.55 10.96
C SER A 187 18.35 1.14 11.77
N ILE A 188 18.11 0.67 13.00
CA ILE A 188 17.05 1.18 13.88
C ILE A 188 17.25 2.66 14.19
N ASN A 189 18.49 3.07 14.41
CA ASN A 189 18.84 4.46 14.74
C ASN A 189 18.99 5.37 13.52
N SER A 190 19.46 4.85 12.39
CA SER A 190 19.75 5.63 11.19
C SER A 190 18.62 5.62 10.16
N LEU A 191 17.81 4.57 10.14
CA LEU A 191 16.80 4.31 9.11
C LEU A 191 15.35 4.37 9.61
N SER A 192 15.13 4.80 10.86
CA SER A 192 13.76 4.92 11.39
C SER A 192 12.86 5.87 10.58
N ALA A 193 13.46 6.83 9.89
CA ALA A 193 12.76 7.71 8.94
C ALA A 193 12.44 7.04 7.60
N GLU A 194 13.14 5.96 7.25
CA GLU A 194 12.89 5.19 6.03
C GLU A 194 11.70 4.23 6.17
N VAL A 195 11.27 3.95 7.40
CA VAL A 195 10.07 3.12 7.63
C VAL A 195 8.83 3.92 7.28
N GLN A 196 8.13 3.42 6.30
CA GLN A 196 6.85 3.97 5.88
C GLN A 196 5.82 3.87 7.02
N LYS A 197 5.02 4.92 7.19
CA LYS A 197 3.96 4.96 8.19
C LYS A 197 2.66 5.37 7.53
N GLY A 198 1.85 4.38 7.16
CA GLY A 198 0.52 4.61 6.62
C GLY A 198 -0.41 5.24 7.67
N ASP A 199 -1.31 6.12 7.23
CA ASP A 199 -2.37 6.70 8.04
C ASP A 199 -3.72 6.05 7.68
N ALA A 200 -4.13 5.06 8.46
CA ALA A 200 -5.37 4.32 8.24
C ALA A 200 -6.62 5.21 8.34
N VAL A 201 -6.56 6.29 9.12
CA VAL A 201 -7.70 7.20 9.30
C VAL A 201 -7.88 8.07 8.06
N GLU A 202 -6.79 8.61 7.52
CA GLU A 202 -6.84 9.37 6.25
C GLU A 202 -7.24 8.46 5.09
N GLU A 203 -6.69 7.26 5.01
CA GLU A 203 -7.03 6.29 3.98
C GLU A 203 -8.52 5.88 4.03
N ARG A 204 -9.08 5.73 5.24
CA ARG A 204 -10.53 5.53 5.42
C ARG A 204 -11.36 6.68 4.88
N LYS A 205 -10.94 7.94 5.08
CA LYS A 205 -11.64 9.11 4.55
C LYS A 205 -11.66 9.10 3.02
N ILE A 206 -10.51 8.78 2.40
CA ILE A 206 -10.38 8.66 0.94
C ILE A 206 -11.25 7.51 0.42
N GLN A 207 -11.23 6.36 1.06
CA GLN A 207 -12.07 5.22 0.72
C GLN A 207 -13.56 5.58 0.75
N ARG A 208 -14.00 6.35 1.74
CA ARG A 208 -15.37 6.85 1.83
C ARG A 208 -15.70 7.91 0.78
N LEU A 209 -14.73 8.75 0.42
CA LEU A 209 -14.88 9.73 -0.65
C LEU A 209 -15.08 9.03 -2.00
N PHE A 210 -14.30 7.99 -2.28
CA PHE A 210 -14.38 7.25 -3.55
C PHE A 210 -15.60 6.31 -3.65
N ARG A 211 -16.40 6.19 -2.61
CA ARG A 211 -17.74 5.58 -2.68
C ARG A 211 -18.82 6.52 -3.21
N LYS A 212 -18.46 7.72 -3.61
CA LYS A 212 -19.36 8.70 -4.19
C LYS A 212 -19.18 8.72 -5.70
N PRO A 213 -20.14 8.22 -6.50
CA PRO A 213 -20.00 8.16 -7.95
C PRO A 213 -19.83 9.55 -8.58
N GLU A 214 -20.41 10.58 -7.97
CA GLU A 214 -20.24 11.97 -8.39
C GLU A 214 -18.79 12.47 -8.26
N VAL A 215 -17.98 11.84 -7.43
CA VAL A 215 -16.54 12.12 -7.29
C VAL A 215 -15.72 11.25 -8.23
N THR A 216 -15.94 9.94 -8.21
CA THR A 216 -15.10 8.98 -8.95
C THR A 216 -15.23 9.16 -10.46
N ARG A 217 -16.40 9.50 -10.96
CA ARG A 217 -16.64 9.79 -12.39
C ARG A 217 -15.93 11.05 -12.89
N LEU A 218 -15.42 11.91 -12.01
CA LEU A 218 -14.58 13.06 -12.38
C LEU A 218 -13.10 12.71 -12.56
N ILE A 219 -12.66 11.58 -11.99
CA ILE A 219 -11.25 11.17 -11.95
C ILE A 219 -10.91 10.44 -13.24
N LYS A 220 -10.08 11.03 -14.09
CA LYS A 220 -9.58 10.40 -15.31
C LYS A 220 -8.56 9.30 -15.04
N LYS A 221 -7.57 9.60 -14.21
CA LYS A 221 -6.50 8.70 -13.79
C LYS A 221 -6.15 8.97 -12.32
N CYS A 222 -5.82 7.95 -11.59
CA CYS A 222 -5.44 8.06 -10.18
C CYS A 222 -4.25 7.14 -9.93
N ASN A 223 -3.36 7.56 -9.04
CA ASN A 223 -2.26 6.76 -8.56
C ASN A 223 -2.19 6.84 -7.04
N ASP A 224 -1.62 5.83 -6.38
CA ASP A 224 -1.39 5.88 -4.95
C ASP A 224 -0.15 6.74 -4.64
N PHE A 225 -0.03 7.13 -3.38
CA PHE A 225 1.10 7.93 -2.90
C PHE A 225 1.92 7.08 -1.91
N GLY A 226 2.88 6.36 -2.46
CA GLY A 226 3.75 5.46 -1.70
C GLY A 226 5.23 5.71 -1.95
N ALA A 227 6.00 4.65 -2.09
CA ALA A 227 7.44 4.72 -2.31
C ALA A 227 7.82 5.58 -3.53
N GLY A 228 8.84 6.41 -3.37
CA GLY A 228 9.26 7.38 -4.38
C GLY A 228 8.53 8.73 -4.32
N GLY A 229 7.56 8.88 -3.41
CA GLY A 229 6.90 10.13 -3.11
C GLY A 229 6.21 10.78 -4.31
N VAL A 230 6.25 12.11 -4.37
CA VAL A 230 5.69 12.92 -5.46
C VAL A 230 6.23 12.51 -6.83
N SER A 231 7.52 12.14 -6.90
CA SER A 231 8.16 11.75 -8.16
C SER A 231 7.48 10.56 -8.82
N VAL A 232 7.01 9.61 -8.03
CA VAL A 232 6.28 8.42 -8.51
C VAL A 232 4.78 8.70 -8.56
N ALA A 233 4.18 9.15 -7.47
CA ALA A 233 2.74 9.33 -7.37
C ALA A 233 2.16 10.24 -8.47
N ILE A 234 2.84 11.33 -8.77
CA ILE A 234 2.45 12.27 -9.82
C ILE A 234 3.14 11.94 -11.14
N GLY A 235 4.41 11.52 -11.12
CA GLY A 235 5.18 11.22 -12.32
C GLY A 235 4.59 10.11 -13.19
N GLU A 236 3.91 9.14 -12.59
CA GLU A 236 3.25 8.05 -13.30
C GLU A 236 1.87 8.41 -13.86
N ILE A 237 1.34 9.60 -13.54
CA ILE A 237 0.01 10.03 -14.02
C ILE A 237 0.07 10.39 -15.50
N ALA A 238 1.15 11.02 -15.98
CA ALA A 238 1.28 11.49 -17.35
C ALA A 238 2.74 11.43 -17.84
N ASP A 239 2.93 11.38 -19.16
CA ASP A 239 4.24 11.25 -19.81
C ASP A 239 5.20 12.41 -19.52
N SER A 240 4.67 13.60 -19.26
CA SER A 240 5.45 14.80 -18.95
C SER A 240 4.69 15.72 -18.02
N LEU A 241 5.37 16.18 -16.95
CA LEU A 241 4.78 17.04 -15.93
C LEU A 241 5.80 18.06 -15.44
N ASN A 242 5.31 19.26 -15.11
CA ASN A 242 6.06 20.26 -14.38
C ASN A 242 5.45 20.40 -12.98
N ILE A 243 6.16 19.96 -11.96
CA ILE A 243 5.69 19.87 -10.59
C ILE A 243 6.32 20.99 -9.76
N ASN A 244 5.52 21.90 -9.20
CA ASN A 244 5.98 22.89 -8.25
C ASN A 244 5.97 22.31 -6.82
N LEU A 245 7.13 21.85 -6.34
CA LEU A 245 7.30 21.25 -5.03
C LEU A 245 7.05 22.22 -3.86
N ASP A 246 7.17 23.54 -4.06
CA ASP A 246 6.90 24.53 -3.02
C ASP A 246 5.41 24.59 -2.60
N LYS A 247 4.54 24.02 -3.42
CA LYS A 247 3.11 23.93 -3.13
C LYS A 247 2.71 22.65 -2.40
N LEU A 248 3.64 21.74 -2.17
CA LEU A 248 3.37 20.49 -1.48
C LEU A 248 3.11 20.76 0.02
N PRO A 249 1.98 20.32 0.57
CA PRO A 249 1.73 20.46 2.00
C PRO A 249 2.73 19.64 2.82
N THR A 250 3.45 20.28 3.74
CA THR A 250 4.47 19.63 4.57
C THR A 250 4.05 19.53 6.03
N LYS A 251 4.54 18.49 6.73
CA LYS A 251 4.33 18.30 8.17
C LYS A 251 5.12 19.32 8.99
N TYR A 252 6.29 19.72 8.48
CA TYR A 252 7.23 20.65 9.14
C TYR A 252 8.13 21.32 8.09
N ALA A 253 8.78 22.40 8.48
CA ALA A 253 9.74 23.12 7.63
C ALA A 253 11.10 22.40 7.56
N GLY A 254 11.94 22.79 6.58
CA GLY A 254 13.32 22.32 6.46
C GLY A 254 13.52 21.10 5.57
N LEU A 255 12.49 20.70 4.79
CA LEU A 255 12.63 19.74 3.71
C LEU A 255 13.24 20.45 2.47
N ASN A 256 14.29 19.88 1.90
CA ASN A 256 14.83 20.36 0.64
C ASN A 256 14.06 19.78 -0.56
N GLY A 257 14.35 20.28 -1.77
CA GLY A 257 13.63 19.88 -2.98
C GLY A 257 13.71 18.38 -3.29
N THR A 258 14.85 17.74 -3.03
CA THR A 258 15.01 16.30 -3.21
C THR A 258 14.18 15.53 -2.21
N GLU A 259 14.24 15.90 -0.93
CA GLU A 259 13.42 15.28 0.11
C GLU A 259 11.93 15.42 -0.21
N LEU A 260 11.48 16.61 -0.64
CA LEU A 260 10.09 16.83 -1.05
C LEU A 260 9.66 15.95 -2.22
N ALA A 261 10.57 15.71 -3.17
CA ALA A 261 10.26 14.92 -4.37
C ALA A 261 10.10 13.42 -4.08
N ILE A 262 10.81 12.89 -3.08
CA ILE A 262 10.89 11.44 -2.82
C ILE A 262 10.26 11.00 -1.48
N SER A 263 9.81 11.96 -0.67
CA SER A 263 9.13 11.66 0.61
C SER A 263 7.67 11.30 0.41
N GLU A 264 7.17 10.41 1.25
CA GLU A 264 5.77 9.98 1.24
C GLU A 264 4.85 10.95 2.00
N SER A 265 3.59 10.86 1.67
CA SER A 265 2.53 11.66 2.30
C SER A 265 1.47 10.82 2.95
#